data_1bdcc90ba889e5b6a45b33b2708cb113
#
_entry.id   1bdcc90ba889e5b6a45b33b2708cb113
#
_cell.length_a   1.000
_cell.length_b   1.000
_cell.length_c   1.000
_cell.angle_alpha   90.00
_cell.angle_beta   90.00
_cell.angle_gamma   90.00
#
_symmetry.space_group_name_H-M   'P 1'
#
loop_
_entity.id
_entity.type
_entity.pdbx_description
1 polymer ?
#
loop_
_entity_poly.entity_id
_entity_poly.type
_entity_poly.pdbx_seq_one_letter_code
_entity_poly.pdbx_strand_id
1 'polypeptide(L)'
;MLGNEYEGQICSIARSLELIGERWTLLVVREIFHGRRKFSEMQRSLGVARNVLTARLQRMVDEDIIERRPYSVRPERYEYFLTEKGLDLWPVMTALMFWGDKYEPLPDGPPVLVIHKGECGGVIDERRICTKCGKPLMVRDTRAVDGPGMKAALETAA
;
A
#
# COMPACT_ATOMS: atom_id res chain seq x y z
N MET A 1 23.39 -3.32 -20.00
CA MET A 1 22.80 -2.91 -18.70
C MET A 1 21.65 -1.99 -19.06
N LEU A 2 20.42 -2.37 -18.78
CA LEU A 2 19.28 -1.47 -18.97
C LEU A 2 19.43 -0.33 -17.96
N GLY A 3 19.32 0.93 -18.43
CA GLY A 3 19.37 2.11 -17.57
C GLY A 3 18.29 2.02 -16.49
N ASN A 4 18.56 2.59 -15.31
CA ASN A 4 17.60 2.62 -14.22
C ASN A 4 16.50 3.69 -14.41
N GLU A 5 16.53 4.40 -15.51
CA GLU A 5 15.64 5.51 -15.86
C GLU A 5 15.01 5.28 -17.22
N TYR A 6 13.77 5.70 -17.39
CA TYR A 6 13.03 5.63 -18.65
C TYR A 6 13.38 6.86 -19.51
N GLU A 7 14.68 7.07 -19.79
CA GLU A 7 15.17 8.21 -20.58
C GLU A 7 14.42 8.32 -21.91
N GLY A 8 14.00 9.53 -22.25
CA GLY A 8 13.23 9.81 -23.47
C GLY A 8 11.76 9.43 -23.44
N GLN A 9 11.26 8.81 -22.36
CA GLN A 9 9.84 8.50 -22.19
C GLN A 9 9.13 9.69 -21.54
N ILE A 10 8.34 10.43 -22.32
CA ILE A 10 7.61 11.61 -21.83
C ILE A 10 6.19 11.29 -21.34
N CYS A 11 5.74 10.05 -21.43
CA CYS A 11 4.40 9.70 -20.98
C CYS A 11 4.28 9.70 -19.45
N SER A 12 3.07 10.03 -18.94
CA SER A 12 2.82 10.12 -17.51
C SER A 12 3.04 8.79 -16.79
N ILE A 13 2.78 7.65 -17.44
CA ILE A 13 2.99 6.33 -16.84
C ILE A 13 4.49 6.09 -16.61
N ALA A 14 5.36 6.31 -17.62
CA ALA A 14 6.80 6.14 -17.47
C ALA A 14 7.34 7.05 -16.34
N ARG A 15 6.95 8.32 -16.32
CA ARG A 15 7.35 9.26 -15.26
C ARG A 15 6.88 8.85 -13.88
N SER A 16 5.69 8.26 -13.76
CA SER A 16 5.20 7.73 -12.48
C SER A 16 5.99 6.49 -12.06
N LEU A 17 6.33 5.61 -13.00
CA LEU A 17 7.11 4.40 -12.70
C LEU A 17 8.54 4.71 -12.23
N GLU A 18 9.12 5.86 -12.63
CA GLU A 18 10.39 6.33 -12.04
C GLU A 18 10.30 6.51 -10.51
N LEU A 19 9.14 6.92 -10.02
CA LEU A 19 8.92 7.18 -8.60
C LEU A 19 8.45 5.93 -7.85
N ILE A 20 7.53 5.17 -8.44
CA ILE A 20 6.81 4.09 -7.74
C ILE A 20 7.03 2.70 -8.35
N GLY A 21 7.70 2.59 -9.50
CA GLY A 21 7.85 1.34 -10.24
C GLY A 21 8.81 0.32 -9.63
N GLU A 22 9.62 0.72 -8.67
CA GLU A 22 10.49 -0.22 -7.99
C GLU A 22 9.71 -1.20 -7.11
N ARG A 23 10.16 -2.45 -7.10
CA ARG A 23 9.52 -3.63 -6.50
C ARG A 23 8.87 -3.41 -5.12
N TRP A 24 9.51 -2.65 -4.23
CA TRP A 24 9.08 -2.52 -2.84
C TRP A 24 8.27 -1.26 -2.54
N THR A 25 8.25 -0.27 -3.45
CA THR A 25 7.63 1.02 -3.19
C THR A 25 6.14 0.90 -2.89
N LEU A 26 5.37 0.28 -3.78
CA LEU A 26 3.93 0.10 -3.57
C LEU A 26 3.61 -0.83 -2.40
N LEU A 27 4.50 -1.80 -2.10
CA LEU A 27 4.32 -2.66 -0.93
C LEU A 27 4.56 -1.88 0.37
N VAL A 28 5.50 -0.95 0.42
CA VAL A 28 5.67 -0.04 1.58
C VAL A 28 4.45 0.88 1.74
N VAL A 29 3.92 1.43 0.65
CA VAL A 29 2.67 2.21 0.67
C VAL A 29 1.53 1.38 1.27
N ARG A 30 1.40 0.12 0.84
CA ARG A 30 0.41 -0.82 1.39
C ARG A 30 0.57 -1.00 2.90
N GLU A 31 1.80 -1.19 3.39
CA GLU A 31 2.05 -1.36 4.82
C GLU A 31 1.56 -0.16 5.62
N ILE A 32 1.82 1.05 5.12
CA ILE A 32 1.37 2.28 5.80
C ILE A 32 -0.16 2.42 5.75
N PHE A 33 -0.82 2.06 4.65
CA PHE A 33 -2.29 2.00 4.58
C PHE A 33 -2.88 1.00 5.58
N HIS A 34 -2.16 -0.09 5.87
CA HIS A 34 -2.53 -1.08 6.89
C HIS A 34 -2.15 -0.66 8.31
N GLY A 35 -1.62 0.55 8.50
CA GLY A 35 -1.27 1.09 9.82
C GLY A 35 0.10 0.67 10.36
N ARG A 36 0.90 -0.09 9.58
CA ARG A 36 2.28 -0.43 9.95
C ARG A 36 3.19 0.74 9.61
N ARG A 37 3.60 1.47 10.62
CA ARG A 37 4.32 2.74 10.45
C ARG A 37 5.77 2.68 10.88
N LYS A 38 6.17 1.65 11.66
CA LYS A 38 7.54 1.50 12.15
C LYS A 38 8.37 0.65 11.21
N PHE A 39 9.65 0.99 11.11
CA PHE A 39 10.62 0.25 10.30
C PHE A 39 10.56 -1.26 10.58
N SER A 40 10.59 -1.65 11.86
CA SER A 40 10.61 -3.07 12.26
C SER A 40 9.31 -3.81 11.90
N GLU A 41 8.17 -3.14 11.92
CA GLU A 41 6.87 -3.70 11.52
C GLU A 41 6.85 -3.97 10.02
N MET A 42 7.25 -2.98 9.20
CA MET A 42 7.34 -3.13 7.76
C MET A 42 8.36 -4.18 7.36
N GLN A 43 9.55 -4.19 7.97
CA GLN A 43 10.59 -5.17 7.67
C GLN A 43 10.12 -6.60 7.93
N ARG A 44 9.44 -6.83 9.07
CA ARG A 44 8.89 -8.15 9.42
C ARG A 44 7.81 -8.58 8.45
N SER A 45 6.89 -7.68 8.12
CA SER A 45 5.77 -7.97 7.22
C SER A 45 6.23 -8.25 5.80
N LEU A 46 7.21 -7.50 5.29
CA LEU A 46 7.70 -7.61 3.92
C LEU A 46 8.78 -8.69 3.73
N GLY A 47 9.43 -9.13 4.79
CA GLY A 47 10.56 -10.05 4.71
C GLY A 47 11.76 -9.50 3.93
N VAL A 48 11.88 -8.17 3.83
CA VAL A 48 12.89 -7.49 3.02
C VAL A 48 14.17 -7.23 3.82
N ALA A 49 15.33 -7.26 3.16
CA ALA A 49 16.61 -6.94 3.78
C ALA A 49 16.62 -5.49 4.28
N ARG A 50 17.27 -5.26 5.44
CA ARG A 50 17.32 -3.97 6.13
C ARG A 50 17.81 -2.83 5.23
N ASN A 51 18.90 -3.06 4.51
CA ASN A 51 19.49 -2.06 3.60
C ASN A 51 18.54 -1.68 2.46
N VAL A 52 17.81 -2.65 1.92
CA VAL A 52 16.83 -2.42 0.85
C VAL A 52 15.68 -1.56 1.36
N LEU A 53 15.11 -1.91 2.52
CA LEU A 53 14.03 -1.11 3.11
C LEU A 53 14.50 0.31 3.47
N THR A 54 15.71 0.44 4.03
CA THR A 54 16.28 1.75 4.37
C THR A 54 16.40 2.64 3.14
N ALA A 55 17.00 2.12 2.06
CA ALA A 55 17.14 2.88 0.80
C ALA A 55 15.78 3.25 0.22
N ARG A 56 14.80 2.32 0.29
CA ARG A 56 13.44 2.57 -0.21
C ARG A 56 12.72 3.66 0.56
N LEU A 57 12.71 3.59 1.88
CA LEU A 57 12.09 4.61 2.74
C LEU A 57 12.74 5.97 2.54
N GLN A 58 14.08 6.03 2.42
CA GLN A 58 14.78 7.29 2.16
C GLN A 58 14.34 7.89 0.82
N ARG A 59 14.34 7.09 -0.27
CA ARG A 59 13.89 7.55 -1.59
C ARG A 59 12.45 8.07 -1.55
N MET A 60 11.55 7.38 -0.85
CA MET A 60 10.16 7.80 -0.73
C MET A 60 10.00 9.10 0.07
N VAL A 61 10.87 9.36 1.05
CA VAL A 61 10.92 10.65 1.77
C VAL A 61 11.43 11.75 0.84
N ASP A 62 12.52 11.51 0.11
CA ASP A 62 13.11 12.49 -0.81
C ASP A 62 12.13 12.88 -1.94
N GLU A 63 11.27 11.95 -2.35
CA GLU A 63 10.23 12.16 -3.37
C GLU A 63 8.90 12.67 -2.79
N ASP A 64 8.85 12.99 -1.50
CA ASP A 64 7.65 13.49 -0.81
C ASP A 64 6.41 12.55 -0.93
N ILE A 65 6.65 11.25 -1.03
CA ILE A 65 5.58 10.23 -0.98
C ILE A 65 5.22 9.91 0.46
N ILE A 66 6.22 9.87 1.34
CA ILE A 66 6.06 9.67 2.77
C ILE A 66 6.83 10.74 3.55
N GLU A 67 6.40 10.98 4.77
CA GLU A 67 7.15 11.76 5.76
C GLU A 67 7.52 10.87 6.95
N ARG A 68 8.59 11.21 7.66
CA ARG A 68 9.00 10.54 8.89
C ARG A 68 8.80 11.45 10.09
N ARG A 69 8.26 10.90 11.16
CA ARG A 69 8.05 11.60 12.43
C ARG A 69 8.78 10.86 13.55
N PRO A 70 9.63 11.54 14.36
CA PRO A 70 10.31 10.89 15.45
C PRO A 70 9.31 10.47 16.53
N TYR A 71 9.42 9.25 17.04
CA TYR A 71 8.67 8.79 18.21
C TYR A 71 9.58 8.42 19.39
N SER A 72 10.91 8.37 19.19
CA SER A 72 11.92 8.16 20.21
C SER A 72 13.17 8.97 19.86
N VAL A 73 13.79 9.60 20.87
CA VAL A 73 15.00 10.43 20.70
C VAL A 73 16.28 9.64 21.00
N ARG A 74 16.22 8.66 21.90
CA ARG A 74 17.36 7.85 22.31
C ARG A 74 16.98 6.38 22.49
N PRO A 75 17.32 5.49 21.54
CA PRO A 75 17.84 5.79 20.21
C PRO A 75 16.78 6.47 19.34
N GLU A 76 17.23 7.27 18.37
CA GLU A 76 16.33 7.94 17.44
C GLU A 76 15.57 6.93 16.59
N ARG A 77 14.23 7.01 16.60
CA ARG A 77 13.33 6.11 15.87
C ARG A 77 12.20 6.92 15.26
N TYR A 78 11.78 6.48 14.06
CA TYR A 78 10.76 7.15 13.27
C TYR A 78 9.57 6.26 12.98
N GLU A 79 8.41 6.89 12.89
CA GLU A 79 7.22 6.41 12.21
C GLU A 79 7.08 7.09 10.86
N TYR A 80 6.56 6.37 9.89
CA TYR A 80 6.37 6.81 8.52
C TYR A 80 4.89 6.99 8.21
N PHE A 81 4.55 8.11 7.57
CA PHE A 81 3.20 8.49 7.21
C PHE A 81 3.15 8.85 5.73
N LEU A 82 2.03 8.58 5.07
CA LEU A 82 1.80 9.05 3.72
C LEU A 82 1.54 10.56 3.73
N THR A 83 2.18 11.28 2.82
CA THR A 83 1.84 12.67 2.48
C THR A 83 0.54 12.71 1.65
N GLU A 84 0.03 13.89 1.28
CA GLU A 84 -1.09 13.98 0.33
C GLU A 84 -0.74 13.30 -1.01
N LYS A 85 0.49 13.51 -1.52
CA LYS A 85 1.01 12.81 -2.72
C LYS A 85 1.00 11.28 -2.55
N GLY A 86 1.36 10.79 -1.38
CA GLY A 86 1.30 9.36 -1.06
C GLY A 86 -0.13 8.84 -0.92
N LEU A 87 -1.03 9.61 -0.33
CA LEU A 87 -2.46 9.27 -0.23
C LEU A 87 -3.14 9.20 -1.59
N ASP A 88 -2.73 10.02 -2.54
CA ASP A 88 -3.22 10.02 -3.92
C ASP A 88 -2.84 8.75 -4.70
N LEU A 89 -1.97 7.90 -4.17
CA LEU A 89 -1.73 6.55 -4.69
C LEU A 89 -2.84 5.56 -4.35
N TRP A 90 -3.79 5.89 -3.48
CA TRP A 90 -4.86 4.97 -3.10
C TRP A 90 -5.70 4.44 -4.27
N PRO A 91 -6.12 5.27 -5.26
CA PRO A 91 -6.79 4.78 -6.47
C PRO A 91 -5.93 3.77 -7.27
N VAL A 92 -4.63 4.01 -7.37
CA VAL A 92 -3.69 3.10 -8.05
C VAL A 92 -3.59 1.78 -7.28
N MET A 93 -3.45 1.84 -5.95
CA MET A 93 -3.38 0.66 -5.09
C MET A 93 -4.64 -0.19 -5.16
N THR A 94 -5.82 0.43 -5.11
CA THR A 94 -7.09 -0.30 -5.21
C THR A 94 -7.30 -0.89 -6.59
N ALA A 95 -6.94 -0.17 -7.67
CA ALA A 95 -7.01 -0.69 -9.02
C ALA A 95 -6.10 -1.91 -9.21
N LEU A 96 -4.86 -1.84 -8.69
CA LEU A 96 -3.93 -2.96 -8.72
C LEU A 96 -4.43 -4.16 -7.91
N MET A 97 -5.02 -3.91 -6.73
CA MET A 97 -5.63 -4.95 -5.89
C MET A 97 -6.75 -5.68 -6.64
N PHE A 98 -7.72 -4.97 -7.21
CA PHE A 98 -8.82 -5.59 -7.96
C PHE A 98 -8.33 -6.31 -9.22
N TRP A 99 -7.32 -5.78 -9.90
CA TRP A 99 -6.71 -6.45 -11.05
C TRP A 99 -6.05 -7.78 -10.62
N GLY A 100 -5.32 -7.77 -9.51
CA GLY A 100 -4.68 -8.98 -8.95
C GLY A 100 -5.72 -10.03 -8.54
N ASP A 101 -6.74 -9.63 -7.77
CA ASP A 101 -7.81 -10.54 -7.33
C ASP A 101 -8.58 -11.16 -8.50
N LYS A 102 -8.68 -10.44 -9.63
CA LYS A 102 -9.37 -10.93 -10.84
C LYS A 102 -8.55 -11.94 -11.63
N TYR A 103 -7.24 -11.68 -11.80
CA TYR A 103 -6.40 -12.46 -12.73
C TYR A 103 -5.49 -13.47 -12.03
N GLU A 104 -5.21 -13.27 -10.74
CA GLU A 104 -4.43 -14.17 -9.89
C GLU A 104 -5.21 -14.49 -8.58
N PRO A 105 -6.44 -15.03 -8.70
CA PRO A 105 -7.30 -15.24 -7.55
C PRO A 105 -6.73 -16.31 -6.61
N LEU A 106 -6.87 -16.11 -5.31
CA LEU A 106 -6.64 -17.17 -4.33
C LEU A 106 -7.87 -18.11 -4.28
N PRO A 107 -7.68 -19.41 -3.97
CA PRO A 107 -8.77 -20.38 -3.92
C PRO A 107 -9.92 -19.96 -2.98
N ASP A 108 -9.59 -19.37 -1.86
CA ASP A 108 -10.54 -19.00 -0.80
C ASP A 108 -11.02 -17.54 -0.92
N GLY A 109 -10.71 -16.87 -2.04
CA GLY A 109 -11.13 -15.50 -2.33
C GLY A 109 -10.07 -14.43 -1.98
N PRO A 110 -10.44 -13.14 -2.04
CA PRO A 110 -9.49 -12.06 -1.88
C PRO A 110 -8.86 -12.04 -0.47
N PRO A 111 -7.53 -11.81 -0.35
CA PRO A 111 -6.85 -11.79 0.93
C PRO A 111 -7.19 -10.54 1.75
N VAL A 112 -7.56 -9.44 1.10
CA VAL A 112 -7.88 -8.16 1.75
C VAL A 112 -9.19 -7.63 1.20
N LEU A 113 -10.03 -7.13 2.10
CA LEU A 113 -11.21 -6.35 1.74
C LEU A 113 -11.03 -4.91 2.22
N VAL A 114 -11.45 -3.97 1.40
CA VAL A 114 -11.51 -2.56 1.78
C VAL A 114 -12.95 -2.20 2.11
N ILE A 115 -13.20 -1.82 3.36
CA ILE A 115 -14.55 -1.55 3.85
C ILE A 115 -14.75 -0.09 4.19
N HIS A 116 -15.98 0.38 4.04
CA HIS A 116 -16.43 1.69 4.46
C HIS A 116 -16.44 1.79 5.99
N LYS A 117 -15.81 2.81 6.55
CA LYS A 117 -15.75 3.05 8.00
C LYS A 117 -17.09 3.43 8.65
N GLY A 118 -18.08 3.81 7.87
CA GLY A 118 -19.39 4.18 8.37
C GLY A 118 -20.19 2.99 8.90
N GLU A 119 -21.37 3.25 9.45
CA GLU A 119 -22.28 2.25 10.02
C GLU A 119 -22.68 1.15 9.06
N CYS A 120 -22.66 1.43 7.74
CA CYS A 120 -23.04 0.47 6.73
C CYS A 120 -22.03 -0.70 6.57
N GLY A 121 -20.76 -0.48 6.86
CA GLY A 121 -19.70 -1.50 6.76
C GLY A 121 -19.63 -2.22 5.39
N GLY A 122 -20.05 -1.55 4.31
CA GLY A 122 -20.02 -2.13 2.96
C GLY A 122 -18.60 -2.23 2.42
N VAL A 123 -18.34 -3.23 1.57
CA VAL A 123 -17.09 -3.37 0.83
C VAL A 123 -17.10 -2.39 -0.34
N ILE A 124 -15.93 -1.89 -0.77
CA ILE A 124 -15.83 -1.12 -2.01
C ILE A 124 -15.84 -2.05 -3.23
N ASP A 125 -16.37 -1.55 -4.34
CA ASP A 125 -16.20 -2.16 -5.65
C ASP A 125 -14.95 -1.61 -6.38
N GLU A 126 -14.69 -2.06 -7.60
CA GLU A 126 -13.58 -1.63 -8.45
C GLU A 126 -13.59 -0.13 -8.77
N ARG A 127 -14.76 0.52 -8.69
CA ARG A 127 -14.94 1.97 -8.86
C ARG A 127 -14.79 2.73 -7.54
N ARG A 128 -14.48 2.04 -6.46
CA ARG A 128 -14.39 2.58 -5.10
C ARG A 128 -15.73 3.11 -4.57
N ILE A 129 -16.83 2.48 -5.01
CA ILE A 129 -18.17 2.75 -4.53
C ILE A 129 -18.52 1.73 -3.46
N CYS A 130 -19.10 2.16 -2.35
CA CYS A 130 -19.59 1.27 -1.31
C CYS A 130 -20.75 0.42 -1.82
N THR A 131 -20.61 -0.91 -1.78
CA THR A 131 -21.62 -1.85 -2.27
C THR A 131 -22.93 -1.83 -1.48
N LYS A 132 -22.94 -1.27 -0.26
CA LYS A 132 -24.15 -1.18 0.58
C LYS A 132 -24.87 0.15 0.48
N CYS A 133 -24.14 1.28 0.55
CA CYS A 133 -24.76 2.60 0.56
C CYS A 133 -24.61 3.39 -0.74
N GLY A 134 -23.89 2.88 -1.74
CA GLY A 134 -23.71 3.50 -3.05
C GLY A 134 -22.83 4.76 -3.05
N LYS A 135 -22.21 5.13 -1.93
CA LYS A 135 -21.36 6.33 -1.87
C LYS A 135 -19.99 6.05 -2.48
N PRO A 136 -19.46 6.98 -3.31
CA PRO A 136 -18.04 6.98 -3.66
C PRO A 136 -17.21 7.27 -2.42
N LEU A 137 -16.12 6.50 -2.24
CA LEU A 137 -15.29 6.57 -1.04
C LEU A 137 -13.87 6.98 -1.38
N MET A 138 -13.28 7.73 -0.47
CA MET A 138 -11.86 8.10 -0.47
C MET A 138 -11.10 7.26 0.58
N VAL A 139 -9.78 7.32 0.55
CA VAL A 139 -8.95 6.57 1.48
C VAL A 139 -9.32 6.81 2.96
N ARG A 140 -9.66 8.02 3.32
CA ARG A 140 -10.03 8.41 4.70
C ARG A 140 -11.35 7.81 5.17
N ASP A 141 -12.21 7.42 4.23
CA ASP A 141 -13.53 6.82 4.49
C ASP A 141 -13.45 5.30 4.63
N THR A 142 -12.28 4.73 4.42
CA THR A 142 -12.10 3.28 4.29
C THR A 142 -11.05 2.73 5.26
N ARG A 143 -11.13 1.42 5.49
CA ARG A 143 -10.09 0.64 6.15
C ARG A 143 -9.94 -0.71 5.47
N ALA A 144 -8.72 -1.25 5.46
CA ALA A 144 -8.46 -2.62 5.05
C ALA A 144 -8.79 -3.59 6.20
N VAL A 145 -9.31 -4.75 5.85
CA VAL A 145 -9.56 -5.87 6.78
C VAL A 145 -9.16 -7.17 6.11
N ASP A 146 -8.88 -8.20 6.92
CA ASP A 146 -8.58 -9.53 6.39
C ASP A 146 -9.80 -10.10 5.66
N GLY A 147 -9.58 -10.44 4.41
CA GLY A 147 -10.54 -11.13 3.57
C GLY A 147 -10.54 -12.66 3.80
N PRO A 148 -11.41 -13.38 3.08
CA PRO A 148 -11.52 -14.85 3.24
C PRO A 148 -10.20 -15.55 2.91
N GLY A 149 -9.48 -15.17 1.85
CA GLY A 149 -8.21 -15.77 1.50
C GLY A 149 -7.11 -15.62 2.57
N MET A 150 -7.05 -14.47 3.27
CA MET A 150 -6.12 -14.30 4.37
C MET A 150 -6.50 -15.16 5.58
N LYS A 151 -7.78 -15.24 5.91
CA LYS A 151 -8.27 -16.07 7.03
C LYS A 151 -7.96 -17.54 6.82
N ALA A 152 -8.23 -18.07 5.63
CA ALA A 152 -7.90 -19.45 5.27
C ALA A 152 -6.38 -19.73 5.33
N ALA A 153 -5.55 -18.80 4.86
CA ALA A 153 -4.09 -18.93 4.94
C ALA A 153 -3.57 -18.97 6.39
N LEU A 154 -4.15 -18.17 7.29
CA LEU A 154 -3.79 -18.17 8.70
C LEU A 154 -4.22 -19.46 9.41
N GLU A 155 -5.39 -20.02 9.10
CA GLU A 155 -5.87 -21.30 9.64
C GLU A 155 -4.99 -22.47 9.20
N THR A 156 -4.46 -22.43 7.97
CA THR A 156 -3.57 -23.49 7.45
C THR A 156 -2.16 -23.43 8.05
N ALA A 157 -1.73 -22.25 8.52
CA ALA A 157 -0.40 -22.02 9.11
C ALA A 157 -0.33 -22.26 10.63
N ALA A 158 -1.46 -22.48 11.29
CA ALA A 158 -1.58 -22.72 12.74
C ALA A 158 -1.54 -24.20 13.10
#